data_6792d82f22b6a5a31d9fffbf83461bf4
#
_entry.id   6792d82f22b6a5a31d9fffbf83461bf4
#
_cell.length_a   1.000
_cell.length_b   1.000
_cell.length_c   1.000
_cell.angle_alpha   90.00
_cell.angle_beta   90.00
_cell.angle_gamma   90.00
#
_symmetry.space_group_name_H-M   'P 1'
#
loop_
_entity.id
_entity.type
_entity.pdbx_description
1 polymer ?
#
loop_
_entity_poly.entity_id
_entity_poly.type
_entity_poly.pdbx_seq_one_letter_code
_entity_poly.pdbx_strand_id
1 'polypeptide(L)'
;PNYSKGRNGKKIIAICSHITAGQFPGCQNWLCSPKAKASSNYLITRTGKIIQLVKDEDTAWANGGVNKPSWILYDGTNPNRYTISIEHEGYGSNGGDGNLTEQQYQATLWLHRHLINKWNIPIDRNHVIGHYQIDSVNRPNCPGRAFPWDRLMKDLISEVVLEMFKDVEKDRWSAKSIERLNKLGLIGGYPDGTFKPTKALTREEFAYVIDQLLKMLGK
;
A
#
# COMPACT_ATOMS: atom_id res chain seq x y z
N PRO A 1 16.42 17.46 -11.87
CA PRO A 1 15.51 16.57 -11.12
C PRO A 1 14.65 15.76 -12.09
N ASN A 2 14.48 14.47 -11.78
CA ASN A 2 13.75 13.53 -12.63
C ASN A 2 12.30 13.41 -12.16
N TYR A 3 11.55 14.47 -12.18
CA TYR A 3 10.13 14.45 -11.81
C TYR A 3 9.37 15.56 -12.56
N SER A 4 8.06 15.43 -12.59
CA SER A 4 7.18 16.48 -13.10
C SER A 4 6.44 17.14 -11.95
N LYS A 5 6.28 18.45 -12.02
CA LYS A 5 5.55 19.23 -11.01
C LYS A 5 4.07 18.87 -11.03
N GLY A 6 3.51 18.62 -9.85
CA GLY A 6 2.11 18.23 -9.68
C GLY A 6 1.77 16.86 -10.27
N ARG A 7 0.49 16.50 -10.26
CA ARG A 7 -0.04 15.21 -10.70
C ARG A 7 -1.07 15.30 -11.82
N ASN A 8 -1.08 16.45 -12.52
CA ASN A 8 -2.00 16.71 -13.64
C ASN A 8 -3.48 16.42 -13.30
N GLY A 9 -3.93 16.85 -12.12
CA GLY A 9 -5.31 16.70 -11.65
C GLY A 9 -5.68 15.29 -11.15
N LYS A 10 -4.77 14.32 -11.20
CA LYS A 10 -5.02 12.95 -10.70
C LYS A 10 -4.85 12.87 -9.19
N LYS A 11 -5.72 12.10 -8.55
CA LYS A 11 -5.59 11.71 -7.13
C LYS A 11 -4.63 10.54 -7.00
N ILE A 12 -3.90 10.46 -5.89
CA ILE A 12 -3.12 9.29 -5.52
C ILE A 12 -4.08 8.20 -5.07
N ILE A 13 -4.02 7.03 -5.71
CA ILE A 13 -4.91 5.90 -5.44
C ILE A 13 -4.16 4.62 -5.08
N ALA A 14 -2.86 4.54 -5.34
CA ALA A 14 -2.11 3.30 -5.11
C ALA A 14 -0.65 3.56 -4.74
N ILE A 15 -0.04 2.57 -4.10
CA ILE A 15 1.39 2.49 -3.80
C ILE A 15 1.99 1.42 -4.71
N CYS A 16 3.04 1.77 -5.45
CA CYS A 16 3.77 0.85 -6.33
C CYS A 16 5.16 0.57 -5.77
N SER A 17 5.44 -0.70 -5.47
CA SER A 17 6.74 -1.15 -4.98
C SER A 17 7.67 -1.55 -6.12
N HIS A 18 8.94 -1.15 -5.99
CA HIS A 18 10.04 -1.41 -6.92
C HIS A 18 11.27 -1.95 -6.18
N ILE A 19 12.27 -2.40 -6.94
CA ILE A 19 13.59 -2.75 -6.45
C ILE A 19 14.66 -2.03 -7.28
N THR A 20 15.65 -1.44 -6.57
CA THR A 20 16.65 -0.54 -7.19
C THR A 20 17.62 -1.22 -8.14
N ALA A 21 17.75 -2.56 -8.09
CA ALA A 21 18.83 -3.31 -8.73
C ALA A 21 20.25 -2.76 -8.40
N GLY A 22 20.42 -2.25 -7.19
CA GLY A 22 21.68 -1.66 -6.72
C GLY A 22 21.68 -1.43 -5.21
N GLN A 23 22.86 -1.04 -4.68
CA GLN A 23 23.07 -0.77 -3.26
C GLN A 23 23.12 0.72 -2.95
N PHE A 24 22.72 1.07 -1.73
CA PHE A 24 22.94 2.39 -1.16
C PHE A 24 24.45 2.61 -0.85
N PRO A 25 24.99 3.81 -1.11
CA PRO A 25 24.33 5.02 -1.62
C PRO A 25 24.27 5.12 -3.16
N GLY A 26 24.80 4.15 -3.90
CA GLY A 26 24.87 4.18 -5.36
C GLY A 26 23.47 4.30 -6.02
N CYS A 27 22.50 3.55 -5.55
CA CYS A 27 21.13 3.60 -6.08
C CYS A 27 20.46 4.96 -5.83
N GLN A 28 20.69 5.59 -4.67
CA GLN A 28 20.21 6.95 -4.41
C GLN A 28 20.86 7.95 -5.36
N ASN A 29 22.19 7.91 -5.49
CA ASN A 29 22.94 8.81 -6.36
C ASN A 29 22.46 8.68 -7.82
N TRP A 30 22.16 7.46 -8.28
CA TRP A 30 21.61 7.23 -9.60
C TRP A 30 20.22 7.85 -9.75
N LEU A 31 19.26 7.56 -8.86
CA LEU A 31 17.90 8.10 -8.91
C LEU A 31 17.86 9.62 -8.80
N CYS A 32 18.85 10.24 -8.16
CA CYS A 32 19.02 11.70 -8.09
C CYS A 32 19.79 12.30 -9.29
N SER A 33 20.39 11.46 -10.14
CA SER A 33 21.16 11.93 -11.30
C SER A 33 20.24 12.24 -12.47
N PRO A 34 20.39 13.39 -13.15
CA PRO A 34 19.65 13.69 -14.38
C PRO A 34 19.85 12.63 -15.49
N LYS A 35 20.97 11.92 -15.47
CA LYS A 35 21.29 10.84 -16.45
C LYS A 35 20.37 9.64 -16.30
N ALA A 36 19.80 9.39 -15.12
CA ALA A 36 18.92 8.25 -14.88
C ALA A 36 17.61 8.34 -15.67
N LYS A 37 17.10 9.57 -15.90
CA LYS A 37 15.77 9.82 -16.47
C LYS A 37 14.68 9.01 -15.76
N ALA A 38 14.93 8.68 -14.50
CA ALA A 38 14.05 7.91 -13.61
C ALA A 38 14.19 8.44 -12.19
N SER A 39 13.16 8.26 -11.38
CA SER A 39 13.14 8.60 -9.95
C SER A 39 12.07 7.79 -9.24
N SER A 40 12.02 7.92 -7.92
CA SER A 40 10.96 7.36 -7.08
C SER A 40 10.53 8.40 -6.05
N ASN A 41 9.33 8.29 -5.50
CA ASN A 41 8.94 9.13 -4.38
C ASN A 41 9.78 8.80 -3.14
N TYR A 42 9.98 7.52 -2.88
CA TYR A 42 10.74 7.05 -1.72
C TYR A 42 11.77 5.98 -2.09
N LEU A 43 12.82 5.92 -1.30
CA LEU A 43 13.82 4.85 -1.28
C LEU A 43 13.91 4.30 0.15
N ILE A 44 13.83 2.99 0.31
CA ILE A 44 14.03 2.28 1.58
C ILE A 44 15.30 1.46 1.49
N THR A 45 16.26 1.77 2.35
CA THR A 45 17.54 1.04 2.41
C THR A 45 17.41 -0.29 3.12
N ARG A 46 18.37 -1.19 2.94
CA ARG A 46 18.42 -2.48 3.64
C ARG A 46 18.52 -2.33 5.17
N THR A 47 19.01 -1.19 5.65
CA THR A 47 19.06 -0.87 7.09
C THR A 47 17.78 -0.23 7.62
N GLY A 48 16.73 -0.10 6.78
CA GLY A 48 15.44 0.47 7.17
C GLY A 48 15.38 2.00 7.12
N LYS A 49 16.39 2.68 6.55
CA LYS A 49 16.33 4.13 6.37
C LYS A 49 15.35 4.47 5.25
N ILE A 50 14.39 5.35 5.52
CA ILE A 50 13.43 5.89 4.55
C ILE A 50 13.94 7.25 4.06
N ILE A 51 14.02 7.43 2.74
CA ILE A 51 14.49 8.65 2.10
C ILE A 51 13.43 9.10 1.11
N GLN A 52 12.88 10.30 1.27
CA GLN A 52 12.00 10.90 0.28
C GLN A 52 12.84 11.60 -0.80
N LEU A 53 12.69 11.18 -2.06
CA LEU A 53 13.41 11.73 -3.21
C LEU A 53 12.55 12.71 -4.00
N VAL A 54 11.24 12.43 -4.12
CA VAL A 54 10.26 13.29 -4.78
C VAL A 54 9.07 13.44 -3.84
N LYS A 55 8.55 14.66 -3.71
CA LYS A 55 7.36 14.94 -2.88
C LYS A 55 6.15 14.16 -3.37
N ASP A 56 5.24 13.83 -2.47
CA ASP A 56 4.01 13.09 -2.84
C ASP A 56 3.13 13.87 -3.81
N GLU A 57 3.13 15.20 -3.71
CA GLU A 57 2.35 16.10 -4.56
C GLU A 57 2.91 16.21 -5.99
N ASP A 58 4.14 15.73 -6.22
CA ASP A 58 4.81 15.75 -7.51
C ASP A 58 4.87 14.33 -8.13
N THR A 59 5.02 14.26 -9.44
CA THR A 59 5.04 12.99 -10.19
C THR A 59 6.47 12.49 -10.35
N ALA A 60 6.84 11.44 -9.62
CA ALA A 60 8.10 10.73 -9.84
C ALA A 60 8.05 9.96 -11.17
N TRP A 61 9.20 9.71 -11.79
CA TRP A 61 9.33 8.94 -13.05
C TRP A 61 9.79 7.51 -12.74
N ALA A 62 8.91 6.72 -12.11
CA ALA A 62 9.23 5.38 -11.63
C ALA A 62 8.68 4.26 -12.50
N ASN A 63 7.45 4.44 -13.02
CA ASN A 63 6.71 3.38 -13.68
C ASN A 63 7.01 3.22 -15.18
N GLY A 64 7.95 4.03 -15.72
CA GLY A 64 8.49 3.87 -17.08
C GLY A 64 7.42 3.79 -18.18
N GLY A 65 7.62 2.88 -19.12
CA GLY A 65 6.63 2.53 -20.12
C GLY A 65 5.65 1.49 -19.59
N VAL A 66 4.37 1.67 -19.90
CA VAL A 66 3.34 0.66 -19.61
C VAL A 66 3.33 -0.38 -20.73
N ASN A 67 3.47 -1.67 -20.39
CA ASN A 67 3.46 -2.73 -21.40
C ASN A 67 2.69 -3.96 -20.88
N LYS A 68 1.56 -4.28 -21.52
CA LYS A 68 0.62 -5.34 -21.14
C LYS A 68 0.26 -5.28 -19.66
N PRO A 69 -0.33 -4.17 -19.16
CA PRO A 69 -0.65 -4.02 -17.74
C PRO A 69 -1.70 -5.06 -17.33
N SER A 70 -1.47 -5.68 -16.18
CA SER A 70 -2.45 -6.51 -15.49
C SER A 70 -3.16 -5.79 -14.34
N TRP A 71 -2.76 -4.54 -14.09
CA TRP A 71 -3.35 -3.72 -13.03
C TRP A 71 -4.77 -3.26 -13.39
N ILE A 72 -5.75 -3.72 -12.64
CA ILE A 72 -7.17 -3.48 -12.92
C ILE A 72 -7.57 -2.00 -12.84
N LEU A 73 -6.83 -1.18 -12.09
CA LEU A 73 -7.08 0.26 -11.95
C LEU A 73 -6.28 1.12 -12.94
N TYR A 74 -5.58 0.49 -13.90
CA TYR A 74 -4.92 1.23 -14.96
C TYR A 74 -5.95 1.90 -15.89
N ASP A 75 -5.92 3.22 -15.98
CA ASP A 75 -6.90 4.03 -16.71
C ASP A 75 -6.46 4.47 -18.11
N GLY A 76 -5.38 3.88 -18.64
CA GLY A 76 -4.83 4.23 -19.95
C GLY A 76 -3.92 5.46 -19.95
N THR A 77 -3.78 6.17 -18.83
CA THR A 77 -2.90 7.34 -18.70
C THR A 77 -1.60 7.01 -17.98
N ASN A 78 -0.70 8.00 -17.82
CA ASN A 78 0.58 7.80 -17.15
C ASN A 78 0.39 7.44 -15.66
N PRO A 79 0.71 6.19 -15.23
CA PRO A 79 0.45 5.71 -13.87
C PRO A 79 1.27 6.43 -12.80
N ASN A 80 2.38 7.06 -13.16
CA ASN A 80 3.14 7.88 -12.21
C ASN A 80 2.31 9.01 -11.59
N ARG A 81 1.26 9.46 -12.26
CA ARG A 81 0.41 10.57 -11.81
C ARG A 81 -0.53 10.20 -10.67
N TYR A 82 -0.86 8.90 -10.52
CA TYR A 82 -1.82 8.43 -9.52
C TYR A 82 -1.28 7.30 -8.63
N THR A 83 0.04 7.06 -8.68
CA THR A 83 0.74 6.16 -7.75
C THR A 83 1.80 6.90 -6.95
N ILE A 84 2.09 6.41 -5.73
CA ILE A 84 3.33 6.69 -5.00
C ILE A 84 4.27 5.52 -5.23
N SER A 85 5.47 5.79 -5.71
CA SER A 85 6.47 4.75 -5.98
C SER A 85 7.48 4.66 -4.85
N ILE A 86 7.76 3.42 -4.40
CA ILE A 86 8.72 3.10 -3.35
C ILE A 86 9.77 2.15 -3.94
N GLU A 87 11.01 2.60 -4.03
CA GLU A 87 12.16 1.77 -4.36
C GLU A 87 12.71 1.10 -3.11
N HIS A 88 12.95 -0.21 -3.19
CA HIS A 88 13.60 -0.98 -2.14
C HIS A 88 15.05 -1.25 -2.57
N GLU A 89 16.02 -0.90 -1.72
CA GLU A 89 17.42 -1.25 -1.96
C GLU A 89 17.56 -2.76 -2.08
N GLY A 90 18.12 -3.23 -3.18
CA GLY A 90 18.37 -4.66 -3.38
C GLY A 90 18.82 -4.99 -4.79
N TYR A 91 19.33 -6.19 -4.95
CA TYR A 91 19.64 -6.78 -6.25
C TYR A 91 18.52 -7.71 -6.67
N GLY A 92 18.15 -7.66 -7.92
CA GLY A 92 17.17 -8.60 -8.37
C GLY A 92 16.37 -8.26 -9.59
N SER A 93 16.89 -7.41 -10.46
CA SER A 93 16.19 -7.00 -11.68
C SER A 93 15.83 -8.15 -12.63
N ASN A 94 16.61 -9.23 -12.67
CA ASN A 94 16.42 -10.38 -13.59
C ASN A 94 16.20 -11.70 -12.84
N GLY A 95 15.37 -11.70 -11.82
CA GLY A 95 15.12 -12.85 -10.97
C GLY A 95 15.69 -12.70 -9.58
N GLY A 96 16.11 -11.51 -9.21
CA GLY A 96 16.42 -11.21 -7.85
C GLY A 96 15.22 -11.42 -6.97
N ASP A 97 15.55 -11.86 -5.81
CA ASP A 97 14.58 -12.42 -4.91
C ASP A 97 13.58 -11.38 -4.38
N GLY A 98 13.90 -10.06 -4.39
CA GLY A 98 13.07 -9.04 -3.74
C GLY A 98 12.99 -9.24 -2.23
N ASN A 99 13.92 -10.03 -1.67
CA ASN A 99 13.96 -10.36 -0.26
C ASN A 99 14.36 -9.13 0.55
N LEU A 100 13.50 -8.72 1.47
CA LEU A 100 13.75 -7.60 2.37
C LEU A 100 14.46 -8.09 3.63
N THR A 101 15.40 -7.28 4.16
CA THR A 101 15.84 -7.47 5.55
C THR A 101 14.68 -7.14 6.49
N GLU A 102 14.74 -7.61 7.74
CA GLU A 102 13.67 -7.29 8.71
C GLU A 102 13.56 -5.77 8.94
N GLN A 103 14.68 -5.07 9.03
CA GLN A 103 14.69 -3.60 9.18
C GLN A 103 14.04 -2.91 7.96
N GLN A 104 14.36 -3.38 6.76
CA GLN A 104 13.77 -2.85 5.53
C GLN A 104 12.26 -3.16 5.46
N TYR A 105 11.85 -4.36 5.87
CA TYR A 105 10.45 -4.74 5.95
C TYR A 105 9.67 -3.87 6.93
N GLN A 106 10.18 -3.63 8.14
CA GLN A 106 9.53 -2.77 9.13
C GLN A 106 9.38 -1.33 8.61
N ALA A 107 10.41 -0.80 7.96
CA ALA A 107 10.35 0.51 7.31
C ALA A 107 9.32 0.54 6.15
N THR A 108 9.24 -0.54 5.37
CA THR A 108 8.26 -0.71 4.30
C THR A 108 6.83 -0.70 4.86
N LEU A 109 6.58 -1.47 5.91
CA LEU A 109 5.29 -1.55 6.57
C LEU A 109 4.87 -0.19 7.13
N TRP A 110 5.79 0.48 7.85
CA TRP A 110 5.54 1.82 8.39
C TRP A 110 5.21 2.84 7.30
N LEU A 111 5.99 2.87 6.21
CA LEU A 111 5.76 3.83 5.12
C LEU A 111 4.44 3.56 4.39
N HIS A 112 4.10 2.30 4.14
CA HIS A 112 2.80 1.94 3.55
C HIS A 112 1.64 2.42 4.42
N ARG A 113 1.68 2.21 5.74
CA ARG A 113 0.67 2.69 6.68
C ARG A 113 0.54 4.21 6.65
N HIS A 114 1.67 4.90 6.70
CA HIS A 114 1.70 6.36 6.63
C HIS A 114 1.01 6.87 5.35
N LEU A 115 1.35 6.31 4.19
CA LEU A 115 0.80 6.72 2.91
C LEU A 115 -0.67 6.33 2.74
N ILE A 116 -1.06 5.15 3.21
CA ILE A 116 -2.45 4.66 3.23
C ILE A 116 -3.33 5.63 4.02
N ASN A 117 -2.92 6.01 5.22
CA ASN A 117 -3.66 6.95 6.05
C ASN A 117 -3.67 8.37 5.46
N LYS A 118 -2.51 8.85 4.99
CA LYS A 118 -2.37 10.20 4.42
C LYS A 118 -3.24 10.41 3.19
N TRP A 119 -3.33 9.42 2.31
CA TRP A 119 -3.99 9.52 1.01
C TRP A 119 -5.29 8.73 0.91
N ASN A 120 -5.75 8.12 2.02
CA ASN A 120 -6.95 7.29 2.09
C ASN A 120 -6.95 6.17 1.02
N ILE A 121 -5.83 5.45 0.92
CA ILE A 121 -5.63 4.35 -0.04
C ILE A 121 -6.24 3.07 0.55
N PRO A 122 -7.08 2.33 -0.18
CA PRO A 122 -7.60 1.04 0.28
C PRO A 122 -6.49 0.00 0.50
N ILE A 123 -6.67 -0.88 1.51
CA ILE A 123 -5.72 -1.96 1.82
C ILE A 123 -6.12 -3.23 1.07
N ASP A 124 -5.74 -3.31 -0.19
CA ASP A 124 -5.91 -4.49 -1.03
C ASP A 124 -4.83 -4.55 -2.13
N ARG A 125 -4.79 -5.67 -2.87
CA ARG A 125 -3.79 -5.89 -3.93
C ARG A 125 -4.05 -5.12 -5.24
N ASN A 126 -5.12 -4.33 -5.32
CA ASN A 126 -5.34 -3.38 -6.41
C ASN A 126 -4.75 -2.01 -6.10
N HIS A 127 -4.55 -1.69 -4.82
CA HIS A 127 -4.03 -0.40 -4.36
C HIS A 127 -2.62 -0.47 -3.77
N VAL A 128 -2.18 -1.65 -3.33
CA VAL A 128 -0.78 -1.94 -2.93
C VAL A 128 -0.20 -2.91 -3.96
N ILE A 129 0.51 -2.37 -4.94
CA ILE A 129 0.90 -3.08 -6.17
C ILE A 129 2.41 -3.20 -6.35
N GLY A 130 2.83 -4.10 -7.23
CA GLY A 130 4.20 -4.16 -7.74
C GLY A 130 4.30 -3.64 -9.16
N HIS A 131 5.47 -3.18 -9.56
CA HIS A 131 5.73 -2.66 -10.90
C HIS A 131 5.37 -3.67 -12.01
N TYR A 132 5.49 -4.98 -11.76
CA TYR A 132 5.10 -6.03 -12.69
C TYR A 132 3.62 -5.96 -13.12
N GLN A 133 2.74 -5.35 -12.32
CA GLN A 133 1.33 -5.18 -12.68
C GLN A 133 1.12 -4.04 -13.69
N ILE A 134 2.06 -3.10 -13.78
CA ILE A 134 2.05 -1.99 -14.74
C ILE A 134 2.80 -2.37 -16.03
N ASP A 135 3.97 -2.99 -15.91
CA ASP A 135 4.80 -3.46 -17.02
C ASP A 135 5.15 -4.94 -16.82
N SER A 136 4.28 -5.80 -17.29
CA SER A 136 4.44 -7.26 -17.17
C SER A 136 5.48 -7.83 -18.12
N VAL A 137 5.92 -7.06 -19.12
CA VAL A 137 6.89 -7.49 -20.15
C VAL A 137 8.31 -7.13 -19.77
N ASN A 138 8.58 -5.85 -19.45
CA ASN A 138 9.94 -5.41 -19.17
C ASN A 138 10.29 -5.47 -17.67
N ARG A 139 9.29 -5.57 -16.81
CA ARG A 139 9.42 -5.60 -15.33
C ARG A 139 8.70 -6.79 -14.67
N PRO A 140 8.70 -8.00 -15.28
CA PRO A 140 7.84 -9.13 -14.85
C PRO A 140 8.10 -9.59 -13.41
N ASN A 141 9.23 -9.25 -12.84
CA ASN A 141 9.63 -9.66 -11.49
C ASN A 141 9.82 -8.48 -10.51
N CYS A 142 9.58 -7.23 -10.90
CA CYS A 142 9.79 -6.08 -10.01
C CYS A 142 8.59 -5.91 -9.04
N PRO A 143 8.79 -5.89 -7.74
CA PRO A 143 10.01 -5.69 -6.95
C PRO A 143 10.82 -6.96 -6.64
N GLY A 144 10.42 -8.12 -7.11
CA GLY A 144 11.07 -9.40 -6.88
C GLY A 144 10.08 -10.50 -6.49
N ARG A 145 10.40 -11.76 -6.82
CA ARG A 145 9.49 -12.90 -6.56
C ARG A 145 9.30 -13.21 -5.09
N ALA A 146 10.32 -12.93 -4.26
CA ALA A 146 10.28 -13.14 -2.81
C ALA A 146 9.86 -11.88 -2.03
N PHE A 147 9.34 -10.86 -2.71
CA PHE A 147 8.79 -9.70 -2.00
C PHE A 147 7.62 -10.16 -1.11
N PRO A 148 7.62 -9.81 0.19
CA PRO A 148 6.76 -10.45 1.19
C PRO A 148 5.31 -9.93 1.16
N TRP A 149 4.62 -10.09 0.02
CA TRP A 149 3.27 -9.56 -0.20
C TRP A 149 2.25 -10.05 0.83
N ASP A 150 2.21 -11.36 1.09
CA ASP A 150 1.23 -11.93 2.03
C ASP A 150 1.44 -11.40 3.45
N ARG A 151 2.71 -11.32 3.87
CA ARG A 151 3.08 -10.74 5.16
C ARG A 151 2.69 -9.27 5.23
N LEU A 152 3.03 -8.49 4.20
CA LEU A 152 2.73 -7.05 4.14
C LEU A 152 1.22 -6.81 4.21
N MET A 153 0.44 -7.51 3.40
CA MET A 153 -1.02 -7.35 3.41
C MET A 153 -1.64 -7.76 4.74
N LYS A 154 -1.19 -8.87 5.31
CA LYS A 154 -1.63 -9.31 6.64
C LYS A 154 -1.33 -8.27 7.72
N ASP A 155 -0.10 -7.74 7.73
CA ASP A 155 0.34 -6.81 8.77
C ASP A 155 -0.31 -5.42 8.59
N LEU A 156 -0.54 -4.96 7.35
CA LEU A 156 -1.31 -3.75 7.08
C LEU A 156 -2.74 -3.84 7.62
N ILE A 157 -3.40 -4.97 7.41
CA ILE A 157 -4.77 -5.21 7.88
C ILE A 157 -4.82 -5.34 9.42
N SER A 158 -3.84 -6.01 10.03
CA SER A 158 -3.87 -6.31 11.47
C SER A 158 -3.83 -5.07 12.35
N GLU A 159 -3.18 -3.99 11.92
CA GLU A 159 -3.06 -2.80 12.75
C GLU A 159 -4.27 -1.88 12.69
N VAL A 160 -4.98 -1.88 11.55
CA VAL A 160 -6.24 -1.11 11.44
C VAL A 160 -7.25 -1.60 12.47
N VAL A 161 -7.25 -2.89 12.81
CA VAL A 161 -8.13 -3.45 13.87
C VAL A 161 -7.74 -2.98 15.27
N LEU A 162 -6.43 -2.80 15.55
CA LEU A 162 -5.95 -2.38 16.87
C LEU A 162 -6.16 -0.91 17.16
N GLU A 163 -6.11 -0.05 16.14
CA GLU A 163 -6.36 1.37 16.31
C GLU A 163 -7.86 1.69 16.39
N MET A 164 -8.70 0.75 15.91
CA MET A 164 -10.14 0.97 15.83
C MET A 164 -10.85 0.74 17.19
N PHE A 165 -10.47 -0.32 17.92
CA PHE A 165 -11.09 -0.68 19.19
C PHE A 165 -10.06 -1.21 20.20
N LYS A 166 -9.99 -0.61 21.38
CA LYS A 166 -9.00 -0.92 22.42
C LYS A 166 -9.08 -2.33 22.99
N ASP A 167 -10.23 -2.99 22.83
CA ASP A 167 -10.57 -4.29 23.42
C ASP A 167 -10.77 -5.41 22.39
N VAL A 168 -10.33 -5.19 21.15
CA VAL A 168 -10.32 -6.21 20.09
C VAL A 168 -8.88 -6.61 19.80
N GLU A 169 -8.43 -7.71 20.40
CA GLU A 169 -7.10 -8.26 20.20
C GLU A 169 -6.89 -8.75 18.75
N LYS A 170 -5.65 -8.66 18.24
CA LYS A 170 -5.29 -8.98 16.83
C LYS A 170 -5.58 -10.42 16.44
N ASP A 171 -5.34 -11.35 17.37
CA ASP A 171 -5.49 -12.78 17.19
C ASP A 171 -6.92 -13.27 17.46
N ARG A 172 -7.80 -12.38 17.89
CA ARG A 172 -9.20 -12.71 18.11
C ARG A 172 -9.82 -13.20 16.80
N TRP A 173 -10.47 -14.36 16.83
CA TRP A 173 -11.08 -14.99 15.65
C TRP A 173 -12.04 -14.07 14.87
N SER A 174 -12.73 -13.16 15.58
CA SER A 174 -13.71 -12.22 15.02
C SER A 174 -13.10 -10.88 14.56
N ALA A 175 -11.83 -10.60 14.84
CA ALA A 175 -11.21 -9.30 14.59
C ALA A 175 -11.36 -8.82 13.14
N LYS A 176 -11.08 -9.68 12.16
CA LYS A 176 -11.25 -9.36 10.73
C LYS A 176 -12.68 -9.09 10.30
N SER A 177 -13.64 -9.78 10.93
CA SER A 177 -15.06 -9.56 10.65
C SER A 177 -15.54 -8.24 11.22
N ILE A 178 -15.13 -7.90 12.46
CA ILE A 178 -15.40 -6.62 13.12
C ILE A 178 -14.87 -5.47 12.27
N GLU A 179 -13.62 -5.55 11.84
CA GLU A 179 -13.01 -4.54 10.98
C GLU A 179 -13.79 -4.32 9.67
N ARG A 180 -14.07 -5.40 8.94
CA ARG A 180 -14.78 -5.33 7.66
C ARG A 180 -16.16 -4.71 7.81
N LEU A 181 -16.93 -5.16 8.81
CA LEU A 181 -18.27 -4.67 9.03
C LEU A 181 -18.28 -3.21 9.50
N ASN A 182 -17.28 -2.80 10.29
CA ASN A 182 -17.12 -1.40 10.68
C ASN A 182 -16.75 -0.50 9.49
N LYS A 183 -15.82 -0.91 8.64
CA LYS A 183 -15.48 -0.18 7.39
C LYS A 183 -16.67 -0.01 6.45
N LEU A 184 -17.58 -0.98 6.44
CA LEU A 184 -18.85 -0.91 5.69
C LEU A 184 -19.92 -0.06 6.41
N GLY A 185 -19.63 0.46 7.61
CA GLY A 185 -20.60 1.22 8.41
C GLY A 185 -21.75 0.39 8.97
N LEU A 186 -21.63 -0.96 8.93
CA LEU A 186 -22.68 -1.89 9.41
C LEU A 186 -22.67 -2.06 10.92
N ILE A 187 -21.50 -1.94 11.55
CA ILE A 187 -21.34 -2.00 13.00
C ILE A 187 -20.41 -0.89 13.47
N GLY A 188 -20.62 -0.37 14.69
CA GLY A 188 -19.78 0.63 15.32
C GLY A 188 -19.28 0.18 16.69
N GLY A 189 -18.34 0.94 17.23
CA GLY A 189 -17.92 0.82 18.63
C GLY A 189 -18.66 1.77 19.55
N TYR A 190 -18.26 1.77 20.81
CA TYR A 190 -18.75 2.67 21.83
C TYR A 190 -17.95 3.97 21.88
N PRO A 191 -18.51 5.06 22.43
CA PRO A 191 -17.79 6.34 22.54
C PRO A 191 -16.49 6.28 23.35
N ASP A 192 -16.33 5.26 24.21
CA ASP A 192 -15.11 4.99 24.97
C ASP A 192 -13.98 4.35 24.15
N GLY A 193 -14.20 4.10 22.85
CA GLY A 193 -13.24 3.47 21.95
C GLY A 193 -13.18 1.95 22.08
N THR A 194 -14.19 1.31 22.68
CA THR A 194 -14.32 -0.15 22.78
C THR A 194 -15.34 -0.69 21.79
N PHE A 195 -15.26 -1.98 21.46
CA PHE A 195 -16.26 -2.71 20.68
C PHE A 195 -17.13 -3.62 21.53
N LYS A 196 -16.58 -4.11 22.65
CA LYS A 196 -17.19 -5.06 23.59
C LYS A 196 -17.59 -6.38 22.89
N PRO A 197 -16.61 -7.09 22.29
CA PRO A 197 -16.88 -8.22 21.39
C PRO A 197 -17.53 -9.43 22.06
N THR A 198 -17.61 -9.46 23.39
CA THR A 198 -18.27 -10.52 24.17
C THR A 198 -19.63 -10.06 24.74
N LYS A 199 -20.01 -8.79 24.53
CA LYS A 199 -21.33 -8.30 24.98
C LYS A 199 -22.43 -8.95 24.16
N ALA A 200 -23.52 -9.34 24.82
CA ALA A 200 -24.69 -9.85 24.12
C ALA A 200 -25.28 -8.79 23.19
N LEU A 201 -25.62 -9.20 21.98
CA LEU A 201 -26.29 -8.38 20.98
C LEU A 201 -27.79 -8.34 21.30
N THR A 202 -28.38 -7.15 21.32
CA THR A 202 -29.83 -7.02 21.50
C THR A 202 -30.57 -7.32 20.20
N ARG A 203 -31.86 -7.66 20.28
CA ARG A 203 -32.68 -7.86 19.08
C ARG A 203 -32.79 -6.60 18.22
N GLU A 204 -32.77 -5.42 18.85
CA GLU A 204 -32.81 -4.13 18.15
C GLU A 204 -31.51 -3.87 17.40
N GLU A 205 -30.34 -4.08 18.04
CA GLU A 205 -29.05 -3.95 17.39
C GLU A 205 -28.92 -4.90 16.19
N PHE A 206 -29.39 -6.16 16.34
CA PHE A 206 -29.41 -7.13 15.24
C PHE A 206 -30.30 -6.67 14.08
N ALA A 207 -31.55 -6.24 14.39
CA ALA A 207 -32.49 -5.76 13.38
C ALA A 207 -31.93 -4.55 12.59
N TYR A 208 -31.29 -3.61 13.30
CA TYR A 208 -30.63 -2.46 12.69
C TYR A 208 -29.52 -2.88 11.70
N VAL A 209 -28.62 -3.78 12.11
CA VAL A 209 -27.53 -4.25 11.25
C VAL A 209 -28.07 -4.93 9.99
N ILE A 210 -29.13 -5.77 10.11
CA ILE A 210 -29.76 -6.42 8.96
C ILE A 210 -30.42 -5.39 8.02
N ASP A 211 -31.12 -4.40 8.55
CA ASP A 211 -31.71 -3.32 7.76
C ASP A 211 -30.65 -2.55 6.95
N GLN A 212 -29.52 -2.18 7.56
CA GLN A 212 -28.41 -1.53 6.86
C GLN A 212 -27.82 -2.43 5.76
N LEU A 213 -27.68 -3.72 6.01
CA LEU A 213 -27.19 -4.68 5.03
C LEU A 213 -28.15 -4.79 3.83
N LEU A 214 -29.44 -4.87 4.07
CA LEU A 214 -30.45 -4.91 3.01
C LEU A 214 -30.44 -3.64 2.15
N LYS A 215 -30.32 -2.46 2.76
CA LYS A 215 -30.17 -1.19 2.05
C LYS A 215 -28.94 -1.17 1.15
N MET A 216 -27.79 -1.70 1.62
CA MET A 216 -26.58 -1.80 0.82
C MET A 216 -26.73 -2.76 -0.37
N LEU A 217 -27.57 -3.78 -0.25
CA LEU A 217 -27.89 -4.74 -1.31
C LEU A 217 -29.01 -4.26 -2.25
N GLY A 218 -29.51 -3.03 -2.05
CA GLY A 218 -30.59 -2.46 -2.87
C GLY A 218 -31.94 -3.13 -2.67
N LYS A 219 -32.20 -3.68 -1.49
CA LYS A 219 -33.46 -4.34 -1.12
C LYS A 219 -34.22 -3.52 -0.08
#